data_31dc6fc419a6e9520f50bf38294ae01d
#
_entry.id   31dc6fc419a6e9520f50bf38294ae01d
#
_cell.length_a   1.000
_cell.length_b   1.000
_cell.length_c   1.000
_cell.angle_alpha   90.00
_cell.angle_beta   90.00
_cell.angle_gamma   90.00
#
_symmetry.space_group_name_H-M   'P 1'
#
loop_
_entity.id
_entity.type
_entity.pdbx_description
1 polymer ?
#
loop_
_entity_poly.entity_id
_entity_poly.type
_entity_poly.pdbx_seq_one_letter_code
_entity_poly.pdbx_strand_id
1 'polypeptide(L)'
;MACVALPTCPLAMAEAERMLPAFVTDIEGLLAKHELANDAIVFRVTGCPNGCGRAMLAEVGLVGKAPGRYNLHLGGNLEGTRIPRLYQENITEPQILAELDRLIGRWAAERTAAECFGDFVIRVGVIAPVIDSARDFYAA
;
A
#
# COMPACT_ATOMS: atom_id res chain seq x y z
N MET A 1 -5.73 -3.12 7.63
CA MET A 1 -7.03 -2.46 7.96
C MET A 1 -7.75 -2.14 6.66
N ALA A 2 -9.08 -2.28 6.63
CA ALA A 2 -9.91 -1.94 5.48
C ALA A 2 -11.19 -1.23 5.93
N CYS A 3 -11.83 -0.47 5.04
CA CYS A 3 -13.21 -0.01 5.24
C CYS A 3 -14.18 -1.08 4.69
N VAL A 4 -15.49 -0.92 4.99
CA VAL A 4 -16.52 -1.88 4.56
C VAL A 4 -16.64 -1.98 3.02
N ALA A 5 -16.59 -0.87 2.31
CA ALA A 5 -16.58 -0.75 0.85
C ALA A 5 -17.73 -1.51 0.13
N LEU A 6 -17.49 -1.94 -1.13
CA LEU A 6 -18.46 -2.73 -1.89
C LEU A 6 -18.65 -4.13 -1.28
N PRO A 7 -19.86 -4.71 -1.35
CA PRO A 7 -21.09 -4.18 -1.96
C PRO A 7 -21.94 -3.31 -1.01
N THR A 8 -21.50 -3.11 0.23
CA THR A 8 -22.33 -2.51 1.30
C THR A 8 -22.36 -0.99 1.24
N CYS A 9 -21.21 -0.35 1.00
CA CYS A 9 -21.11 1.10 0.99
C CYS A 9 -21.52 1.67 -0.38
N PRO A 10 -22.56 2.55 -0.44
CA PRO A 10 -23.04 3.11 -1.71
C PRO A 10 -22.06 4.10 -2.37
N LEU A 11 -21.07 4.58 -1.62
CA LEU A 11 -20.04 5.50 -2.12
C LEU A 11 -18.80 4.76 -2.63
N ALA A 12 -18.69 3.46 -2.39
CA ALA A 12 -17.49 2.71 -2.73
C ALA A 12 -17.38 2.47 -4.23
N MET A 13 -16.15 2.51 -4.73
CA MET A 13 -15.78 2.24 -6.13
C MET A 13 -15.16 0.85 -6.29
N ALA A 14 -14.61 0.29 -5.21
CA ALA A 14 -13.98 -1.04 -5.16
C ALA A 14 -14.31 -1.75 -3.84
N GLU A 15 -13.94 -3.01 -3.75
CA GLU A 15 -13.97 -3.77 -2.48
C GLU A 15 -12.82 -3.35 -1.56
N ALA A 16 -12.95 -3.59 -0.27
CA ALA A 16 -11.87 -3.43 0.70
C ALA A 16 -11.89 -4.55 1.75
N GLU A 17 -12.85 -4.58 2.68
CA GLU A 17 -12.84 -5.61 3.73
C GLU A 17 -12.97 -7.04 3.18
N ARG A 18 -13.69 -7.23 2.08
CA ARG A 18 -13.91 -8.56 1.49
C ARG A 18 -12.68 -9.10 0.77
N MET A 19 -11.91 -8.22 0.11
CA MET A 19 -10.69 -8.62 -0.59
C MET A 19 -9.50 -8.78 0.34
N LEU A 20 -9.48 -8.04 1.47
CA LEU A 20 -8.31 -7.92 2.34
C LEU A 20 -7.78 -9.25 2.88
N PRO A 21 -8.61 -10.22 3.37
CA PRO A 21 -8.08 -11.46 3.94
C PRO A 21 -7.25 -12.28 2.95
N ALA A 22 -7.75 -12.47 1.73
CA ALA A 22 -7.01 -13.17 0.67
C ALA A 22 -5.74 -12.42 0.29
N PHE A 23 -5.85 -11.11 0.13
CA PHE A 23 -4.72 -10.25 -0.24
C PHE A 23 -3.62 -10.23 0.84
N VAL A 24 -3.98 -10.25 2.12
CA VAL A 24 -3.00 -10.36 3.22
C VAL A 24 -2.29 -11.71 3.17
N THR A 25 -3.02 -12.80 2.92
CA THR A 25 -2.41 -14.13 2.74
C THR A 25 -1.39 -14.14 1.61
N ASP A 26 -1.70 -13.50 0.48
CA ASP A 26 -0.77 -13.39 -0.64
C ASP A 26 0.47 -12.57 -0.25
N ILE A 27 0.31 -11.44 0.45
CA ILE A 27 1.44 -10.62 0.92
C ILE A 27 2.30 -11.38 1.94
N GLU A 28 1.69 -12.12 2.87
CA GLU A 28 2.43 -12.97 3.82
C GLU A 28 3.23 -14.06 3.09
N GLY A 29 2.67 -14.62 2.01
CA GLY A 29 3.36 -15.53 1.10
C GLY A 29 4.57 -14.88 0.43
N LEU A 30 4.47 -13.62 -0.01
CA LEU A 30 5.59 -12.86 -0.57
C LEU A 30 6.68 -12.59 0.49
N LEU A 31 6.29 -12.20 1.70
CA LEU A 31 7.24 -12.00 2.79
C LEU A 31 7.99 -13.30 3.12
N ALA A 32 7.28 -14.41 3.22
CA ALA A 32 7.90 -15.72 3.46
C ALA A 32 8.84 -16.14 2.33
N LYS A 33 8.46 -15.91 1.07
CA LYS A 33 9.28 -16.16 -0.12
C LYS A 33 10.64 -15.42 -0.07
N HIS A 34 10.64 -14.21 0.47
CA HIS A 34 11.83 -13.36 0.58
C HIS A 34 12.51 -13.43 1.97
N GLU A 35 12.18 -14.44 2.78
CA GLU A 35 12.75 -14.65 4.13
C GLU A 35 12.44 -13.53 5.13
N LEU A 36 11.31 -12.84 4.94
CA LEU A 36 10.83 -11.73 5.77
C LEU A 36 9.58 -12.10 6.58
N ALA A 37 9.35 -13.38 6.87
CA ALA A 37 8.13 -13.86 7.54
C ALA A 37 7.88 -13.25 8.93
N ASN A 38 8.92 -12.72 9.58
CA ASN A 38 8.83 -12.06 10.88
C ASN A 38 8.75 -10.52 10.79
N ASP A 39 8.83 -9.98 9.57
CA ASP A 39 8.71 -8.55 9.34
C ASP A 39 7.24 -8.17 9.07
N ALA A 40 6.88 -6.95 9.43
CA ALA A 40 5.52 -6.44 9.24
C ALA A 40 5.53 -5.25 8.27
N ILE A 41 4.45 -5.13 7.49
CA ILE A 41 4.14 -3.96 6.67
C ILE A 41 2.77 -3.44 7.09
N VAL A 42 2.65 -2.13 7.35
CA VAL A 42 1.35 -1.49 7.58
C VAL A 42 0.62 -1.37 6.26
N PHE A 43 -0.38 -2.23 6.08
CA PHE A 43 -1.20 -2.29 4.87
C PHE A 43 -2.63 -1.82 5.15
N ARG A 44 -3.15 -0.91 4.32
CA ARG A 44 -4.51 -0.38 4.46
C ARG A 44 -5.19 -0.22 3.11
N VAL A 45 -6.50 -0.53 3.08
CA VAL A 45 -7.33 -0.44 1.88
C VAL A 45 -8.56 0.41 2.16
N THR A 46 -8.88 1.30 1.24
CA THR A 46 -10.15 2.03 1.23
C THR A 46 -10.84 1.88 -0.13
N GLY A 47 -12.14 1.70 -0.12
CA GLY A 47 -12.92 1.44 -1.35
C GLY A 47 -13.16 2.67 -2.23
N CYS A 48 -12.83 3.86 -1.77
CA CYS A 48 -12.98 5.12 -2.51
C CYS A 48 -12.10 6.23 -1.90
N PRO A 49 -12.00 7.41 -2.55
CA PRO A 49 -11.20 8.55 -2.05
C PRO A 49 -11.62 9.13 -0.70
N ASN A 50 -12.81 8.78 -0.15
CA ASN A 50 -13.21 9.26 1.18
C ASN A 50 -12.29 8.77 2.31
N GLY A 51 -11.50 7.73 2.07
CA GLY A 51 -10.39 7.37 2.96
C GLY A 51 -10.77 6.70 4.26
N CYS A 52 -11.97 6.13 4.41
CA CYS A 52 -12.44 5.50 5.65
C CYS A 52 -11.53 4.38 6.16
N GLY A 53 -10.83 3.64 5.28
CA GLY A 53 -9.82 2.64 5.62
C GLY A 53 -8.47 3.25 6.01
N ARG A 54 -8.34 4.56 5.96
CA ARG A 54 -7.12 5.32 6.30
C ARG A 54 -5.88 4.86 5.52
N ALA A 55 -6.05 4.62 4.20
CA ALA A 55 -4.93 4.21 3.34
C ALA A 55 -3.76 5.20 3.37
N MET A 56 -4.04 6.49 3.65
CA MET A 56 -3.03 7.55 3.74
C MET A 56 -2.24 7.56 5.06
N LEU A 57 -2.39 6.52 5.90
CA LEU A 57 -1.58 6.30 7.10
C LEU A 57 -0.85 4.94 7.03
N ALA A 58 -0.51 4.48 5.83
CA ALA A 58 0.06 3.16 5.61
C ALA A 58 1.40 3.24 4.89
N GLU A 59 2.24 2.22 5.09
CA GLU A 59 3.42 2.00 4.26
C GLU A 59 3.03 1.61 2.83
N VAL A 60 1.95 0.79 2.73
CA VAL A 60 1.29 0.40 1.48
C VAL A 60 -0.21 0.70 1.60
N GLY A 61 -0.68 1.67 0.84
CA GLY A 61 -2.08 2.09 0.82
C GLY A 61 -2.75 1.83 -0.52
N LEU A 62 -3.96 1.26 -0.50
CA LEU A 62 -4.80 1.09 -1.69
C LEU A 62 -6.05 1.97 -1.61
N VAL A 63 -6.31 2.71 -2.68
CA VAL A 63 -7.52 3.52 -2.83
C VAL A 63 -8.30 3.04 -4.04
N GLY A 64 -9.55 2.61 -3.84
CA GLY A 64 -10.43 2.10 -4.90
C GLY A 64 -10.73 3.13 -5.97
N LYS A 65 -10.67 2.70 -7.24
CA LYS A 65 -10.96 3.49 -8.44
C LYS A 65 -12.10 2.91 -9.26
N ALA A 66 -12.19 1.60 -9.31
CA ALA A 66 -13.24 0.83 -9.99
C ALA A 66 -13.25 -0.59 -9.41
N PRO A 67 -14.26 -1.44 -9.69
CA PRO A 67 -14.26 -2.82 -9.24
C PRO A 67 -12.94 -3.54 -9.63
N GLY A 68 -12.23 -4.07 -8.62
CA GLY A 68 -10.94 -4.73 -8.79
C GLY A 68 -9.77 -3.83 -9.21
N ARG A 69 -9.93 -2.52 -9.12
CA ARG A 69 -8.89 -1.54 -9.52
C ARG A 69 -8.63 -0.52 -8.43
N TYR A 70 -7.36 -0.25 -8.20
CA TYR A 70 -6.89 0.60 -7.11
C TYR A 70 -5.77 1.53 -7.55
N ASN A 71 -5.65 2.65 -6.85
CA ASN A 71 -4.41 3.42 -6.82
C ASN A 71 -3.53 2.87 -5.71
N LEU A 72 -2.27 2.57 -6.04
CA LEU A 72 -1.25 2.13 -5.09
C LEU A 72 -0.45 3.32 -4.61
N HIS A 73 -0.43 3.51 -3.30
CA HIS A 73 0.34 4.53 -2.60
C HIS A 73 1.42 3.87 -1.76
N LEU A 74 2.64 4.41 -1.77
CA LEU A 74 3.79 3.90 -1.04
C LEU A 74 4.48 5.00 -0.24
N GLY A 75 5.26 4.60 0.76
CA GLY A 75 6.18 5.50 1.46
C GLY A 75 5.63 6.17 2.71
N GLY A 76 4.48 5.73 3.23
CA GLY A 76 4.12 6.03 4.61
C GLY A 76 5.10 5.38 5.59
N ASN A 77 4.97 5.64 6.87
CA ASN A 77 5.81 5.04 7.90
C ASN A 77 4.99 4.25 8.93
N LEU A 78 5.68 3.47 9.74
CA LEU A 78 5.06 2.61 10.74
C LEU A 78 4.20 3.41 11.74
N GLU A 79 4.66 4.59 12.13
CA GLU A 79 3.99 5.47 13.11
C GLU A 79 2.79 6.22 12.52
N GLY A 80 2.63 6.24 11.18
CA GLY A 80 1.55 6.97 10.51
C GLY A 80 1.75 8.50 10.51
N THR A 81 2.98 8.97 10.64
CA THR A 81 3.33 10.40 10.64
C THR A 81 3.78 10.92 9.28
N ARG A 82 4.01 10.02 8.31
CA ARG A 82 4.36 10.38 6.92
C ARG A 82 3.26 9.88 5.98
N ILE A 83 2.74 10.78 5.13
CA ILE A 83 1.73 10.46 4.14
C ILE A 83 2.38 9.71 2.99
N PRO A 84 1.84 8.54 2.56
CA PRO A 84 2.31 7.85 1.37
C PRO A 84 1.98 8.65 0.10
N ARG A 85 2.84 8.52 -0.91
CA ARG A 85 2.64 9.15 -2.22
C ARG A 85 2.02 8.16 -3.20
N LEU A 86 1.24 8.67 -4.16
CA LEU A 86 0.76 7.89 -5.29
C LEU A 86 1.95 7.33 -6.08
N TYR A 87 1.95 6.01 -6.27
CA TYR A 87 3.00 5.28 -6.99
C TYR A 87 2.52 4.77 -8.35
N GLN A 88 1.36 4.09 -8.37
CA GLN A 88 0.72 3.64 -9.61
C GLN A 88 -0.78 3.85 -9.54
N GLU A 89 -1.36 4.30 -10.66
CA GLU A 89 -2.80 4.54 -10.75
C GLU A 89 -3.53 3.39 -11.45
N ASN A 90 -4.76 3.12 -10.97
CA ASN A 90 -5.76 2.30 -11.66
C ASN A 90 -5.24 0.92 -12.07
N ILE A 91 -4.54 0.25 -11.17
CA ILE A 91 -3.97 -1.08 -11.36
C ILE A 91 -4.81 -2.17 -10.71
N THR A 92 -4.69 -3.40 -11.20
CA THR A 92 -5.41 -4.59 -10.69
C THR A 92 -4.67 -5.23 -9.53
N GLU A 93 -5.36 -6.09 -8.76
CA GLU A 93 -4.74 -6.85 -7.67
C GLU A 93 -3.52 -7.67 -8.11
N PRO A 94 -3.56 -8.44 -9.22
CA PRO A 94 -2.37 -9.15 -9.71
C PRO A 94 -1.20 -8.22 -10.03
N GLN A 95 -1.46 -7.04 -10.58
CA GLN A 95 -0.41 -6.05 -10.85
C GLN A 95 0.19 -5.49 -9.57
N ILE A 96 -0.64 -5.24 -8.54
CA ILE A 96 -0.18 -4.80 -7.22
C ILE A 96 0.72 -5.87 -6.60
N LEU A 97 0.30 -7.14 -6.60
CA LEU A 97 1.07 -8.25 -6.03
C LEU A 97 2.40 -8.45 -6.76
N ALA A 98 2.43 -8.34 -8.09
CA ALA A 98 3.66 -8.45 -8.87
C ALA A 98 4.64 -7.32 -8.52
N GLU A 99 4.15 -6.10 -8.36
CA GLU A 99 5.00 -4.97 -7.98
C GLU A 99 5.48 -5.06 -6.53
N LEU A 100 4.63 -5.50 -5.62
CA LEU A 100 5.03 -5.74 -4.22
C LEU A 100 6.05 -6.87 -4.12
N ASP A 101 5.92 -7.96 -4.90
CA ASP A 101 6.92 -9.03 -4.95
C ASP A 101 8.31 -8.48 -5.32
N ARG A 102 8.37 -7.66 -6.36
CA ARG A 102 9.60 -7.00 -6.80
C ARG A 102 10.19 -6.09 -5.71
N LEU A 103 9.37 -5.26 -5.08
CA LEU A 103 9.81 -4.29 -4.07
C LEU A 103 10.20 -4.97 -2.74
N ILE A 104 9.44 -5.98 -2.31
CA ILE A 104 9.77 -6.77 -1.12
C ILE A 104 11.08 -7.54 -1.31
N GLY A 105 11.31 -8.09 -2.51
CA GLY A 105 12.57 -8.74 -2.85
C GLY A 105 13.76 -7.78 -2.78
N ARG A 106 13.60 -6.54 -3.26
CA ARG A 106 14.60 -5.50 -3.11
C ARG A 106 14.81 -5.11 -1.65
N TRP A 107 13.73 -4.97 -0.89
CA TRP A 107 13.81 -4.67 0.54
C TRP A 107 14.59 -5.74 1.30
N ALA A 108 14.32 -7.02 1.02
CA ALA A 108 15.08 -8.13 1.62
C ALA A 108 16.60 -8.04 1.34
N ALA A 109 16.97 -7.66 0.10
CA ALA A 109 18.36 -7.61 -0.35
C ALA A 109 19.12 -6.34 0.07
N GLU A 110 18.44 -5.20 0.12
CA GLU A 110 19.06 -3.87 0.22
C GLU A 110 18.77 -3.14 1.54
N ARG A 111 17.92 -3.69 2.42
CA ARG A 111 17.51 -3.03 3.68
C ARG A 111 18.69 -2.88 4.64
N THR A 112 18.68 -1.79 5.41
CA THR A 112 19.52 -1.65 6.59
C THR A 112 18.91 -2.39 7.78
N ALA A 113 19.66 -2.57 8.87
CA ALA A 113 19.18 -3.31 10.04
C ALA A 113 17.88 -2.68 10.59
N ALA A 114 16.84 -3.51 10.75
CA ALA A 114 15.51 -3.14 11.27
C ALA A 114 14.78 -2.04 10.47
N GLU A 115 15.16 -1.77 9.21
CA GLU A 115 14.49 -0.79 8.37
C GLU A 115 13.11 -1.28 7.94
N CYS A 116 12.08 -0.45 8.18
CA CYS A 116 10.71 -0.70 7.74
C CYS A 116 10.56 -0.52 6.23
N PHE A 117 9.55 -1.16 5.64
CA PHE A 117 9.32 -1.13 4.19
C PHE A 117 9.09 0.29 3.66
N GLY A 118 8.28 1.10 4.36
CA GLY A 118 7.99 2.47 3.95
C GLY A 118 9.22 3.38 3.96
N ASP A 119 10.14 3.19 4.91
CA ASP A 119 11.39 3.92 4.98
C ASP A 119 12.35 3.50 3.87
N PHE A 120 12.42 2.19 3.60
CA PHE A 120 13.22 1.63 2.53
C PHE A 120 12.85 2.23 1.17
N VAL A 121 11.56 2.24 0.78
CA VAL A 121 11.15 2.74 -0.55
C VAL A 121 11.45 4.24 -0.74
N ILE A 122 11.48 5.01 0.35
CA ILE A 122 11.92 6.42 0.33
C ILE A 122 13.44 6.50 0.16
N ARG A 123 14.19 5.78 0.99
CA ARG A 123 15.67 5.84 0.99
C ARG A 123 16.28 5.43 -0.34
N VAL A 124 15.76 4.36 -0.97
CA VAL A 124 16.29 3.90 -2.26
C VAL A 124 15.70 4.65 -3.47
N GLY A 125 14.84 5.63 -3.25
CA GLY A 125 14.30 6.49 -4.30
C GLY A 125 13.22 5.83 -5.18
N VAL A 126 12.55 4.77 -4.70
CA VAL A 126 11.37 4.19 -5.38
C VAL A 126 10.25 5.23 -5.45
N ILE A 127 10.06 5.96 -4.36
CA ILE A 127 9.08 7.04 -4.25
C ILE A 127 9.70 8.22 -3.49
N ALA A 128 9.37 9.44 -3.88
CA ALA A 128 9.78 10.63 -3.14
C ALA A 128 8.81 10.89 -1.97
N PRO A 129 9.28 11.40 -0.82
CA PRO A 129 8.41 11.73 0.29
C PRO A 129 7.44 12.86 -0.09
N VAL A 130 6.24 12.85 0.49
CA VAL A 130 5.31 13.98 0.43
C VAL A 130 5.79 15.04 1.41
N ILE A 131 6.23 16.19 0.90
CA ILE A 131 6.70 17.33 1.70
C ILE A 131 5.62 18.41 1.76
N ASP A 132 5.03 18.73 0.62
CA ASP A 132 3.91 19.65 0.49
C ASP A 132 2.68 18.88 0.00
N SER A 133 1.71 18.65 0.88
CA SER A 133 0.54 17.85 0.57
C SER A 133 -0.33 18.46 -0.53
N ALA A 134 -0.34 19.80 -0.68
CA ALA A 134 -1.11 20.46 -1.75
C ALA A 134 -0.52 20.22 -3.13
N ARG A 135 0.80 20.08 -3.21
CA ARG A 135 1.53 19.86 -4.47
C ARG A 135 1.81 18.37 -4.73
N ASP A 136 2.28 17.67 -3.70
CA ASP A 136 2.95 16.37 -3.88
C ASP A 136 1.99 15.18 -3.74
N PHE A 137 0.80 15.38 -3.15
CA PHE A 137 -0.12 14.28 -2.83
C PHE A 137 -0.63 13.55 -4.10
N TYR A 138 -0.91 14.31 -5.16
CA TYR A 138 -1.41 13.77 -6.43
C TYR A 138 -0.34 13.63 -7.51
N ALA A 139 0.87 14.07 -7.24
CA ALA A 139 1.98 13.92 -8.17
C ALA A 139 2.55 12.50 -8.07
N ALA A 140 2.41 11.75 -9.15
CA ALA A 140 3.05 10.44 -9.30
C ALA A 140 4.55 10.59 -9.57
#